data_552dfb93396d2f7dae6f2d81fc625a5e
#
_entry.id   552dfb93396d2f7dae6f2d81fc625a5e
#
_cell.length_a   1.000
_cell.length_b   1.000
_cell.length_c   1.000
_cell.angle_alpha   90.00
_cell.angle_beta   90.00
_cell.angle_gamma   90.00
#
_symmetry.space_group_name_H-M   'P 1'
#
loop_
_entity.id
_entity.type
_entity.pdbx_description
1 polymer ?
#
loop_
_entity_poly.entity_id
_entity_poly.type
_entity_poly.pdbx_seq_one_letter_code
_entity_poly.pdbx_strand_id
1 'polypeptide(L)'
;MTKKLFFQAISKFFFGLVLIALLLFLPAGTLRYWNAWLLIGILFIPMFFAGIVMMLRNPELLKKRLNAKENEEEQKAVILLSGIMFLAAFVVAGLNFRFGWIVLPRWTAIAAACVFLAAYLMYAEVLRENAYLSRTVEVQEHQKVIDTGLYGVVRHPMYAATVFLFLSMGRVLGSPISFVILLCYLPIIAKRIRNEEAVLTQGLDGYQAYREKVKYKVIPFLW
;
A
#
# COMPACT_ATOMS: atom_id res chain seq x y z
N MET A 1 -19.85 -6.39 16.20
CA MET A 1 -19.63 -6.41 14.73
C MET A 1 -20.94 -6.19 14.02
N THR A 2 -21.07 -5.18 13.18
CA THR A 2 -22.31 -4.94 12.41
C THR A 2 -22.27 -5.76 11.13
N LYS A 3 -23.40 -6.41 10.76
CA LYS A 3 -23.55 -7.13 9.49
C LYS A 3 -23.13 -6.28 8.29
N LYS A 4 -23.40 -4.97 8.36
CA LYS A 4 -23.04 -3.99 7.33
C LYS A 4 -21.51 -3.90 7.10
N LEU A 5 -20.72 -3.86 8.18
CA LEU A 5 -19.24 -3.80 8.07
C LEU A 5 -18.66 -5.07 7.43
N PHE A 6 -19.22 -6.24 7.81
CA PHE A 6 -18.83 -7.52 7.21
C PHE A 6 -19.07 -7.54 5.70
N PHE A 7 -20.29 -7.23 5.24
CA PHE A 7 -20.61 -7.21 3.82
C PHE A 7 -19.79 -6.17 3.05
N GLN A 8 -19.53 -5.00 3.65
CA GLN A 8 -18.68 -3.99 3.03
C GLN A 8 -17.23 -4.47 2.86
N ALA A 9 -16.66 -5.15 3.85
CA ALA A 9 -15.30 -5.68 3.78
C ALA A 9 -15.19 -6.76 2.70
N ILE A 10 -16.10 -7.73 2.71
CA ILE A 10 -16.14 -8.83 1.73
C ILE A 10 -16.34 -8.31 0.31
N SER A 11 -17.31 -7.42 0.11
CA SER A 11 -17.60 -6.85 -1.22
C SER A 11 -16.40 -6.10 -1.78
N LYS A 12 -15.73 -5.25 -0.98
CA LYS A 12 -14.52 -4.55 -1.42
C LYS A 12 -13.34 -5.48 -1.69
N PHE A 13 -13.20 -6.55 -0.91
CA PHE A 13 -12.18 -7.56 -1.12
C PHE A 13 -12.35 -8.26 -2.47
N PHE A 14 -13.54 -8.80 -2.73
CA PHE A 14 -13.81 -9.50 -3.99
C PHE A 14 -13.78 -8.55 -5.19
N PHE A 15 -14.29 -7.32 -5.05
CA PHE A 15 -14.18 -6.32 -6.11
C PHE A 15 -12.72 -6.03 -6.46
N GLY A 16 -11.85 -5.84 -5.46
CA GLY A 16 -10.42 -5.61 -5.68
C GLY A 16 -9.74 -6.80 -6.35
N LEU A 17 -10.05 -8.03 -5.90
CA LEU A 17 -9.51 -9.25 -6.48
C LEU A 17 -9.91 -9.41 -7.96
N VAL A 18 -11.18 -9.24 -8.27
CA VAL A 18 -11.68 -9.33 -9.66
C VAL A 18 -11.08 -8.22 -10.53
N LEU A 19 -11.01 -6.99 -10.02
CA LEU A 19 -10.43 -5.87 -10.74
C LEU A 19 -8.96 -6.13 -11.12
N ILE A 20 -8.14 -6.55 -10.16
CA ILE A 20 -6.72 -6.85 -10.42
C ILE A 20 -6.57 -8.04 -11.35
N ALA A 21 -7.38 -9.09 -11.20
CA ALA A 21 -7.37 -10.21 -12.10
C ALA A 21 -7.70 -9.78 -13.54
N LEU A 22 -8.72 -8.95 -13.74
CA LEU A 22 -9.08 -8.42 -15.06
C LEU A 22 -7.94 -7.56 -15.64
N LEU A 23 -7.35 -6.65 -14.85
CA LEU A 23 -6.26 -5.79 -15.30
C LEU A 23 -4.98 -6.55 -15.70
N LEU A 24 -4.78 -7.76 -15.16
CA LEU A 24 -3.61 -8.59 -15.48
C LEU A 24 -3.91 -9.59 -16.60
N PHE A 25 -5.02 -10.34 -16.51
CA PHE A 25 -5.28 -11.44 -17.43
C PHE A 25 -5.89 -11.02 -18.75
N LEU A 26 -6.72 -9.94 -18.82
CA LEU A 26 -7.26 -9.46 -20.09
C LEU A 26 -6.15 -8.97 -21.05
N PRO A 27 -5.20 -8.10 -20.61
CA PRO A 27 -4.09 -7.71 -21.47
C PRO A 27 -3.14 -8.87 -21.81
N ALA A 28 -2.93 -9.81 -20.85
CA ALA A 28 -2.12 -11.00 -21.08
C ALA A 28 -2.76 -11.95 -22.12
N GLY A 29 -4.08 -11.91 -22.30
CA GLY A 29 -4.84 -12.78 -23.21
C GLY A 29 -4.86 -14.25 -22.81
N THR A 30 -4.45 -14.58 -21.57
CA THR A 30 -4.37 -15.96 -21.10
C THR A 30 -4.33 -16.03 -19.57
N LEU A 31 -4.87 -17.10 -19.00
CA LEU A 31 -4.77 -17.42 -17.59
C LEU A 31 -3.45 -18.15 -17.22
N ARG A 32 -2.58 -18.45 -18.19
CA ARG A 32 -1.27 -19.09 -17.94
C ARG A 32 -0.19 -18.13 -17.42
N TYR A 33 -0.53 -16.89 -17.15
CA TYR A 33 0.36 -15.87 -16.58
C TYR A 33 0.62 -16.18 -15.10
N TRP A 34 1.61 -17.04 -14.81
CA TRP A 34 1.92 -17.52 -13.46
C TRP A 34 2.33 -16.40 -12.48
N ASN A 35 3.02 -15.36 -12.97
CA ASN A 35 3.40 -14.19 -12.20
C ASN A 35 2.17 -13.43 -11.65
N ALA A 36 1.10 -13.34 -12.43
CA ALA A 36 -0.16 -12.74 -12.00
C ALA A 36 -0.80 -13.56 -10.87
N TRP A 37 -0.82 -14.89 -10.96
CA TRP A 37 -1.29 -15.75 -9.89
C TRP A 37 -0.44 -15.63 -8.63
N LEU A 38 0.90 -15.56 -8.80
CA LEU A 38 1.81 -15.33 -7.67
C LEU A 38 1.48 -14.00 -6.97
N LEU A 39 1.35 -12.88 -7.72
CA LEU A 39 1.01 -11.58 -7.14
C LEU A 39 -0.35 -11.63 -6.43
N ILE A 40 -1.38 -12.18 -7.08
CA ILE A 40 -2.72 -12.30 -6.49
C ILE A 40 -2.65 -13.10 -5.18
N GLY A 41 -1.93 -14.22 -5.17
CA GLY A 41 -1.78 -15.04 -3.96
C GLY A 41 -1.11 -14.29 -2.81
N ILE A 42 0.07 -13.72 -3.03
CA ILE A 42 0.83 -13.01 -1.97
C ILE A 42 0.18 -11.70 -1.53
N LEU A 43 -0.68 -11.10 -2.36
CA LEU A 43 -1.43 -9.89 -2.01
C LEU A 43 -2.71 -10.23 -1.24
N PHE A 44 -3.56 -11.11 -1.79
CA PHE A 44 -4.91 -11.31 -1.27
C PHE A 44 -5.00 -12.32 -0.13
N ILE A 45 -4.12 -13.33 -0.07
CA ILE A 45 -4.14 -14.29 1.04
C ILE A 45 -3.82 -13.60 2.38
N PRO A 46 -2.69 -12.86 2.52
CA PRO A 46 -2.42 -12.15 3.77
C PRO A 46 -3.48 -11.07 4.08
N MET A 47 -3.98 -10.37 3.05
CA MET A 47 -5.03 -9.35 3.22
C MET A 47 -6.33 -9.96 3.76
N PHE A 48 -6.71 -11.15 3.33
CA PHE A 48 -7.88 -11.86 3.82
C PHE A 48 -7.73 -12.19 5.31
N PHE A 49 -6.59 -12.79 5.71
CA PHE A 49 -6.33 -13.10 7.11
C PHE A 49 -6.22 -11.86 7.98
N ALA A 50 -5.54 -10.80 7.51
CA ALA A 50 -5.47 -9.51 8.20
C ALA A 50 -6.87 -8.91 8.39
N GLY A 51 -7.73 -9.00 7.37
CA GLY A 51 -9.13 -8.57 7.43
C GLY A 51 -9.92 -9.32 8.50
N ILE A 52 -9.76 -10.65 8.61
CA ILE A 52 -10.38 -11.47 9.66
C ILE A 52 -9.88 -11.04 11.04
N VAL A 53 -8.56 -10.91 11.22
CA VAL A 53 -7.97 -10.49 12.50
C VAL A 53 -8.48 -9.12 12.93
N MET A 54 -8.48 -8.13 12.02
CA MET A 54 -9.03 -6.80 12.30
C MET A 54 -10.52 -6.86 12.64
N MET A 55 -11.28 -7.68 11.92
CA MET A 55 -12.72 -7.85 12.16
C MET A 55 -13.02 -8.41 13.55
N LEU A 56 -12.19 -9.33 14.04
CA LEU A 56 -12.37 -10.00 15.33
C LEU A 56 -11.80 -9.17 16.50
N ARG A 57 -10.62 -8.53 16.30
CA ARG A 57 -9.89 -7.87 17.39
C ARG A 57 -10.03 -6.35 17.41
N ASN A 58 -10.20 -5.71 16.24
CA ASN A 58 -10.27 -4.25 16.15
C ASN A 58 -11.18 -3.80 14.99
N PRO A 59 -12.53 -3.95 15.14
CA PRO A 59 -13.49 -3.56 14.10
C PRO A 59 -13.44 -2.07 13.72
N GLU A 60 -13.08 -1.19 14.67
CA GLU A 60 -12.97 0.25 14.40
C GLU A 60 -11.79 0.56 13.49
N LEU A 61 -10.65 -0.11 13.66
CA LEU A 61 -9.53 0.01 12.73
C LEU A 61 -9.93 -0.47 11.32
N LEU A 62 -10.63 -1.60 11.21
CA LEU A 62 -11.15 -2.08 9.94
C LEU A 62 -12.05 -1.04 9.28
N LYS A 63 -12.98 -0.45 10.04
CA LYS A 63 -13.89 0.61 9.55
C LYS A 63 -13.12 1.82 9.01
N LYS A 64 -12.10 2.30 9.74
CA LYS A 64 -11.20 3.39 9.30
C LYS A 64 -10.46 3.01 7.99
N ARG A 65 -9.95 1.78 7.88
CA ARG A 65 -9.25 1.30 6.68
C ARG A 65 -10.18 1.13 5.47
N LEU A 66 -11.45 0.84 5.68
CA LEU A 66 -12.46 0.74 4.62
C LEU A 66 -13.03 2.10 4.21
N ASN A 67 -12.88 3.15 5.04
CA ASN A 67 -13.27 4.49 4.67
C ASN A 67 -12.30 5.03 3.61
N ALA A 68 -12.83 5.41 2.45
CA ALA A 68 -12.08 5.94 1.32
C ALA A 68 -12.47 7.36 0.95
N LYS A 69 -13.32 8.01 1.78
CA LYS A 69 -13.70 9.41 1.57
C LYS A 69 -12.55 10.30 2.04
N GLU A 70 -11.79 10.80 1.08
CA GLU A 70 -10.76 11.80 1.33
C GLU A 70 -11.40 13.19 1.24
N ASN A 71 -11.18 14.01 2.26
CA ASN A 71 -11.71 15.37 2.32
C ASN A 71 -10.71 16.40 1.77
N GLU A 72 -9.42 16.11 1.90
CA GLU A 72 -8.35 16.99 1.43
C GLU A 72 -8.21 16.95 -0.08
N GLU A 73 -8.41 18.10 -0.76
CA GLU A 73 -8.37 18.21 -2.23
C GLU A 73 -7.01 17.76 -2.81
N GLU A 74 -5.91 18.11 -2.15
CA GLU A 74 -4.57 17.69 -2.59
C GLU A 74 -4.37 16.18 -2.52
N GLN A 75 -5.02 15.51 -1.55
CA GLN A 75 -4.96 14.06 -1.42
C GLN A 75 -5.82 13.35 -2.48
N LYS A 76 -6.88 13.98 -2.97
CA LYS A 76 -7.69 13.45 -4.09
C LYS A 76 -6.84 13.31 -5.35
N ALA A 77 -5.99 14.30 -5.65
CA ALA A 77 -5.05 14.20 -6.77
C ALA A 77 -4.04 13.05 -6.59
N VAL A 78 -3.53 12.84 -5.38
CA VAL A 78 -2.63 11.70 -5.06
C VAL A 78 -3.33 10.36 -5.30
N ILE A 79 -4.59 10.22 -4.89
CA ILE A 79 -5.38 9.00 -5.09
C ILE A 79 -5.60 8.74 -6.59
N LEU A 80 -5.98 9.77 -7.35
CA LEU A 80 -6.20 9.66 -8.79
C LEU A 80 -4.91 9.25 -9.53
N LEU A 81 -3.80 9.95 -9.27
CA LEU A 81 -2.51 9.64 -9.89
C LEU A 81 -2.02 8.22 -9.55
N SER A 82 -2.20 7.79 -8.29
CA SER A 82 -1.90 6.42 -7.89
C SER A 82 -2.76 5.41 -8.63
N GLY A 83 -4.06 5.70 -8.79
CA GLY A 83 -4.99 4.85 -9.54
C GLY A 83 -4.56 4.68 -11.00
N ILE A 84 -4.23 5.79 -11.69
CA ILE A 84 -3.75 5.77 -13.08
C ILE A 84 -2.43 4.97 -13.18
N MET A 85 -1.50 5.21 -12.27
CA MET A 85 -0.23 4.51 -12.20
C MET A 85 -0.40 3.00 -12.08
N PHE A 86 -1.24 2.53 -11.13
CA PHE A 86 -1.48 1.09 -10.95
C PHE A 86 -2.18 0.47 -12.15
N LEU A 87 -3.18 1.15 -12.72
CA LEU A 87 -3.87 0.70 -13.91
C LEU A 87 -2.87 0.51 -15.06
N ALA A 88 -2.05 1.53 -15.34
CA ALA A 88 -1.02 1.45 -16.37
C ALA A 88 -0.01 0.33 -16.10
N ALA A 89 0.48 0.20 -14.85
CA ALA A 89 1.46 -0.81 -14.47
C ALA A 89 0.92 -2.24 -14.67
N PHE A 90 -0.33 -2.53 -14.29
CA PHE A 90 -0.91 -3.86 -14.42
C PHE A 90 -1.23 -4.20 -15.87
N VAL A 91 -1.81 -3.27 -16.62
CA VAL A 91 -2.07 -3.47 -18.05
C VAL A 91 -0.77 -3.71 -18.80
N VAL A 92 0.26 -2.88 -18.58
CA VAL A 92 1.57 -3.04 -19.24
C VAL A 92 2.25 -4.34 -18.84
N ALA A 93 2.12 -4.80 -17.58
CA ALA A 93 2.65 -6.09 -17.17
C ALA A 93 1.99 -7.25 -17.92
N GLY A 94 0.67 -7.21 -18.09
CA GLY A 94 -0.06 -8.21 -18.92
C GLY A 94 0.36 -8.18 -20.39
N LEU A 95 0.52 -6.98 -20.97
CA LEU A 95 1.00 -6.82 -22.36
C LEU A 95 2.45 -7.29 -22.50
N ASN A 96 3.33 -6.97 -21.54
CA ASN A 96 4.70 -7.47 -21.55
C ASN A 96 4.77 -9.00 -21.54
N PHE A 97 3.90 -9.65 -20.75
CA PHE A 97 3.78 -11.10 -20.76
C PHE A 97 3.29 -11.63 -22.11
N ARG A 98 2.24 -11.02 -22.68
CA ARG A 98 1.64 -11.44 -23.95
C ARG A 98 2.60 -11.34 -25.12
N PHE A 99 3.33 -10.24 -25.22
CA PHE A 99 4.20 -9.94 -26.36
C PHE A 99 5.67 -10.30 -26.12
N GLY A 100 6.02 -10.71 -24.90
CA GLY A 100 7.40 -11.10 -24.56
C GLY A 100 8.44 -9.98 -24.73
N TRP A 101 8.05 -8.71 -24.50
CA TRP A 101 8.96 -7.56 -24.71
C TRP A 101 10.24 -7.69 -23.92
N ILE A 102 10.13 -8.00 -22.62
CA ILE A 102 11.27 -8.24 -21.74
C ILE A 102 10.92 -9.44 -20.85
N VAL A 103 11.74 -10.49 -20.93
CA VAL A 103 11.57 -11.71 -20.16
C VAL A 103 12.64 -11.78 -19.07
N LEU A 104 12.19 -11.81 -17.83
CA LEU A 104 13.07 -11.96 -16.67
C LEU A 104 13.16 -13.43 -16.23
N PRO A 105 14.31 -13.86 -15.67
CA PRO A 105 14.42 -15.17 -15.04
C PRO A 105 13.42 -15.33 -13.89
N ARG A 106 12.85 -16.52 -13.71
CA ARG A 106 11.83 -16.78 -12.68
C ARG A 106 12.29 -16.44 -11.26
N TRP A 107 13.57 -16.65 -10.95
CA TRP A 107 14.10 -16.35 -9.63
C TRP A 107 13.94 -14.87 -9.22
N THR A 108 13.95 -13.94 -10.19
CA THR A 108 13.77 -12.49 -9.92
C THR A 108 12.36 -12.19 -9.38
N ALA A 109 11.36 -12.89 -9.90
CA ALA A 109 9.98 -12.76 -9.41
C ALA A 109 9.83 -13.38 -8.00
N ILE A 110 10.51 -14.49 -7.72
CA ILE A 110 10.50 -15.12 -6.40
C ILE A 110 11.22 -14.23 -5.38
N ALA A 111 12.40 -13.70 -5.72
CA ALA A 111 13.10 -12.75 -4.86
C ALA A 111 12.26 -11.50 -4.55
N ALA A 112 11.59 -10.95 -5.57
CA ALA A 112 10.68 -9.82 -5.39
C ALA A 112 9.46 -10.18 -4.53
N ALA A 113 8.93 -11.41 -4.63
CA ALA A 113 7.86 -11.90 -3.77
C ALA A 113 8.30 -11.99 -2.30
N CYS A 114 9.54 -12.38 -2.02
CA CYS A 114 10.09 -12.35 -0.66
C CYS A 114 10.16 -10.91 -0.11
N VAL A 115 10.62 -9.95 -0.92
CA VAL A 115 10.63 -8.52 -0.54
C VAL A 115 9.20 -8.03 -0.29
N PHE A 116 8.24 -8.40 -1.14
CA PHE A 116 6.83 -8.06 -0.99
C PHE A 116 6.27 -8.58 0.34
N LEU A 117 6.52 -9.85 0.68
CA LEU A 117 6.04 -10.43 1.93
C LEU A 117 6.70 -9.82 3.16
N ALA A 118 8.01 -9.52 3.10
CA ALA A 118 8.69 -8.80 4.18
C ALA A 118 8.09 -7.40 4.41
N ALA A 119 7.82 -6.67 3.33
CA ALA A 119 7.14 -5.38 3.40
C ALA A 119 5.70 -5.49 3.93
N TYR A 120 5.02 -6.61 3.62
CA TYR A 120 3.69 -6.88 4.16
C TYR A 120 3.72 -7.11 5.68
N LEU A 121 4.74 -7.83 6.17
CA LEU A 121 4.94 -8.01 7.62
C LEU A 121 5.27 -6.68 8.30
N MET A 122 6.11 -5.84 7.69
CA MET A 122 6.38 -4.49 8.16
C MET A 122 5.09 -3.65 8.25
N TYR A 123 4.23 -3.75 7.23
CA TYR A 123 2.93 -3.07 7.21
C TYR A 123 2.00 -3.57 8.32
N ALA A 124 1.97 -4.88 8.56
CA ALA A 124 1.18 -5.47 9.65
C ALA A 124 1.66 -5.00 11.03
N GLU A 125 2.98 -4.86 11.23
CA GLU A 125 3.55 -4.31 12.46
C GLU A 125 3.14 -2.85 12.68
N VAL A 126 3.18 -2.03 11.63
CA VAL A 126 2.70 -0.65 11.68
C VAL A 126 1.21 -0.57 12.09
N LEU A 127 0.37 -1.46 11.54
CA LEU A 127 -1.05 -1.55 11.93
C LEU A 127 -1.25 -1.98 13.39
N ARG A 128 -0.37 -2.83 13.89
CA ARG A 128 -0.39 -3.27 15.28
C ARG A 128 -0.04 -2.12 16.24
N GLU A 129 0.94 -1.32 15.86
CA GLU A 129 1.51 -0.29 16.72
C GLU A 129 0.66 0.99 16.74
N ASN A 130 0.08 1.38 15.61
CA ASN A 130 -0.64 2.64 15.47
C ASN A 130 -2.15 2.43 15.26
N ALA A 131 -2.91 2.59 16.34
CA ALA A 131 -4.37 2.49 16.32
C ALA A 131 -5.07 3.66 15.61
N TYR A 132 -4.36 4.78 15.38
CA TYR A 132 -4.89 5.95 14.68
C TYR A 132 -4.71 5.88 13.16
N LEU A 133 -4.07 4.83 12.66
CA LEU A 133 -3.73 4.70 11.26
C LEU A 133 -4.98 4.69 10.37
N SER A 134 -5.25 5.83 9.75
CA SER A 134 -6.35 6.01 8.80
C SER A 134 -5.88 5.91 7.35
N ARG A 135 -6.82 5.82 6.44
CA ARG A 135 -6.59 5.95 5.01
C ARG A 135 -6.66 7.41 4.56
N THR A 136 -7.39 8.23 5.28
CA THR A 136 -7.54 9.67 5.10
C THR A 136 -6.52 10.44 5.94
N VAL A 137 -6.09 11.61 5.47
CA VAL A 137 -5.19 12.50 6.21
C VAL A 137 -6.03 13.38 7.12
N GLU A 138 -6.01 13.09 8.40
CA GLU A 138 -6.76 13.81 9.43
C GLU A 138 -6.11 13.60 10.80
N VAL A 139 -6.26 14.57 11.69
CA VAL A 139 -5.96 14.39 13.12
C VAL A 139 -7.23 13.91 13.80
N GLN A 140 -7.16 12.76 14.46
CA GLN A 140 -8.30 12.15 15.13
C GLN A 140 -8.46 12.70 16.55
N GLU A 141 -9.67 12.64 17.06
CA GLU A 141 -9.97 13.01 18.45
C GLU A 141 -9.12 12.18 19.41
N HIS A 142 -8.49 12.83 20.37
CA HIS A 142 -7.57 12.23 21.37
C HIS A 142 -6.35 11.50 20.76
N GLN A 143 -5.97 11.81 19.51
CA GLN A 143 -4.78 11.24 18.88
C GLN A 143 -3.52 11.67 19.65
N LYS A 144 -2.64 10.69 19.88
CA LYS A 144 -1.31 10.90 20.47
C LYS A 144 -0.24 10.58 19.44
N VAL A 145 0.90 11.24 19.56
CA VAL A 145 2.09 10.91 18.78
C VAL A 145 2.56 9.51 19.17
N ILE A 146 2.77 8.65 18.19
CA ILE A 146 3.41 7.35 18.35
C ILE A 146 4.88 7.53 17.95
N ASP A 147 5.81 7.25 18.85
CA ASP A 147 7.26 7.42 18.65
C ASP A 147 8.06 6.16 19.02
N THR A 148 7.37 5.02 19.15
CA THR A 148 7.92 3.72 19.52
C THR A 148 8.12 2.83 18.29
N GLY A 149 8.81 1.69 18.44
CA GLY A 149 9.03 0.69 17.40
C GLY A 149 9.52 1.28 16.07
N LEU A 150 8.82 1.00 14.99
CA LEU A 150 9.17 1.53 13.66
C LEU A 150 9.04 3.05 13.57
N TYR A 151 8.14 3.67 14.34
CA TYR A 151 8.00 5.13 14.42
C TYR A 151 9.15 5.82 15.17
N GLY A 152 9.92 5.09 15.96
CA GLY A 152 11.17 5.58 16.55
C GLY A 152 12.33 5.65 15.55
N VAL A 153 12.21 5.00 14.39
CA VAL A 153 13.26 4.93 13.36
C VAL A 153 12.96 5.90 12.21
N VAL A 154 11.72 5.86 11.70
CA VAL A 154 11.23 6.75 10.63
C VAL A 154 9.85 7.28 10.97
N ARG A 155 9.52 8.49 10.52
CA ARG A 155 8.22 9.11 10.83
C ARG A 155 7.04 8.46 10.11
N HIS A 156 7.30 7.88 8.94
CA HIS A 156 6.25 7.31 8.08
C HIS A 156 6.54 5.84 7.71
N PRO A 157 6.59 4.92 8.70
CA PRO A 157 6.91 3.51 8.43
C PRO A 157 5.86 2.81 7.56
N MET A 158 4.60 3.25 7.58
CA MET A 158 3.57 2.78 6.65
C MET A 158 3.94 3.06 5.20
N TYR A 159 4.43 4.28 4.92
CA TYR A 159 4.84 4.63 3.56
C TYR A 159 6.13 3.94 3.15
N ALA A 160 7.05 3.67 4.08
CA ALA A 160 8.19 2.80 3.81
C ALA A 160 7.72 1.40 3.36
N ALA A 161 6.83 0.78 4.10
CA ALA A 161 6.26 -0.52 3.73
C ALA A 161 5.57 -0.47 2.36
N THR A 162 4.76 0.55 2.07
CA THR A 162 4.06 0.65 0.78
C THR A 162 5.00 0.90 -0.39
N VAL A 163 6.12 1.62 -0.22
CA VAL A 163 7.15 1.77 -1.25
C VAL A 163 7.72 0.40 -1.63
N PHE A 164 8.14 -0.41 -0.66
CA PHE A 164 8.65 -1.76 -0.94
C PHE A 164 7.57 -2.67 -1.55
N LEU A 165 6.35 -2.64 -1.03
CA LEU A 165 5.21 -3.39 -1.58
C LEU A 165 4.98 -3.07 -3.06
N PHE A 166 4.81 -1.79 -3.39
CA PHE A 166 4.40 -1.39 -4.73
C PHE A 166 5.52 -1.53 -5.75
N LEU A 167 6.75 -1.18 -5.39
CA LEU A 167 7.89 -1.37 -6.29
C LEU A 167 8.18 -2.85 -6.57
N SER A 168 8.00 -3.73 -5.59
CA SER A 168 8.18 -5.17 -5.81
C SER A 168 7.13 -5.77 -6.75
N MET A 169 5.90 -5.21 -6.84
CA MET A 169 4.85 -5.74 -7.72
C MET A 169 5.29 -5.87 -9.18
N GLY A 170 5.96 -4.86 -9.75
CA GLY A 170 6.42 -4.89 -11.14
C GLY A 170 7.42 -6.01 -11.41
N ARG A 171 8.28 -6.32 -10.43
CA ARG A 171 9.24 -7.42 -10.51
C ARG A 171 8.58 -8.78 -10.29
N VAL A 172 7.62 -8.88 -9.36
CA VAL A 172 6.80 -10.09 -9.16
C VAL A 172 6.06 -10.43 -10.46
N LEU A 173 5.50 -9.41 -11.14
CA LEU A 173 4.83 -9.57 -12.43
C LEU A 173 5.79 -9.89 -13.59
N GLY A 174 7.11 -9.91 -13.35
CA GLY A 174 8.11 -10.19 -14.39
C GLY A 174 8.23 -9.09 -15.45
N SER A 175 7.78 -7.86 -15.14
CA SER A 175 7.76 -6.73 -16.08
C SER A 175 8.63 -5.57 -15.58
N PRO A 176 9.85 -5.40 -16.14
CA PRO A 176 10.68 -4.22 -15.84
C PRO A 176 10.01 -2.90 -16.23
N ILE A 177 9.20 -2.89 -17.30
CA ILE A 177 8.47 -1.70 -17.73
C ILE A 177 7.43 -1.31 -16.67
N SER A 178 6.68 -2.27 -16.16
CA SER A 178 5.75 -2.05 -15.06
C SER A 178 6.46 -1.54 -13.80
N PHE A 179 7.65 -2.07 -13.50
CA PHE A 179 8.48 -1.58 -12.40
C PHE A 179 8.84 -0.09 -12.57
N VAL A 180 9.25 0.32 -13.78
CA VAL A 180 9.56 1.74 -14.08
C VAL A 180 8.33 2.62 -13.90
N ILE A 181 7.15 2.17 -14.34
CA ILE A 181 5.89 2.90 -14.11
C ILE A 181 5.64 3.06 -12.60
N LEU A 182 5.85 2.00 -11.82
CA LEU A 182 5.65 2.03 -10.37
C LEU A 182 6.65 2.94 -9.61
N LEU A 183 7.80 3.30 -10.21
CA LEU A 183 8.68 4.33 -9.64
C LEU A 183 8.01 5.70 -9.55
N CYS A 184 6.98 5.98 -10.36
CA CYS A 184 6.16 7.18 -10.22
C CYS A 184 5.45 7.27 -8.85
N TYR A 185 5.37 6.17 -8.09
CA TYR A 185 4.88 6.19 -6.72
C TYR A 185 5.74 7.07 -5.80
N LEU A 186 7.05 7.12 -6.03
CA LEU A 186 7.96 7.89 -5.16
C LEU A 186 7.63 9.38 -5.10
N PRO A 187 7.48 10.12 -6.21
CA PRO A 187 7.06 11.53 -6.14
C PRO A 187 5.62 11.70 -5.65
N ILE A 188 4.72 10.75 -5.94
CA ILE A 188 3.33 10.78 -5.47
C ILE A 188 3.30 10.68 -3.95
N ILE A 189 4.00 9.71 -3.37
CA ILE A 189 4.02 9.54 -1.92
C ILE A 189 4.79 10.65 -1.20
N ALA A 190 5.82 11.23 -1.84
CA ALA A 190 6.52 12.38 -1.31
C ALA A 190 5.60 13.61 -1.17
N LYS A 191 4.70 13.83 -2.13
CA LYS A 191 3.67 14.86 -2.03
C LYS A 191 2.72 14.56 -0.87
N ARG A 192 2.24 13.31 -0.76
CA ARG A 192 1.34 12.88 0.31
C ARG A 192 1.94 13.10 1.69
N ILE A 193 3.21 12.71 1.90
CA ILE A 193 3.92 12.88 3.17
C ILE A 193 4.03 14.37 3.53
N ARG A 194 4.35 15.25 2.59
CA ARG A 194 4.44 16.68 2.86
C ARG A 194 3.11 17.26 3.35
N ASN A 195 2.02 16.87 2.69
CA ASN A 195 0.68 17.34 3.07
C ASN A 195 0.28 16.80 4.44
N GLU A 196 0.54 15.50 4.71
CA GLU A 196 0.25 14.88 6.00
C GLU A 196 1.07 15.53 7.13
N GLU A 197 2.38 15.76 6.93
CA GLU A 197 3.22 16.45 7.92
C GLU A 197 2.73 17.89 8.18
N ALA A 198 2.19 18.60 7.20
CA ALA A 198 1.60 19.92 7.40
C ALA A 198 0.36 19.86 8.32
N VAL A 199 -0.55 18.92 8.06
CA VAL A 199 -1.76 18.71 8.88
C VAL A 199 -1.39 18.29 10.30
N LEU A 200 -0.47 17.33 10.45
CA LEU A 200 -0.05 16.84 11.77
C LEU A 200 0.72 17.92 12.57
N THR A 201 1.53 18.77 11.92
CA THR A 201 2.25 19.85 12.59
C THR A 201 1.31 20.91 13.14
N GLN A 202 0.18 21.17 12.48
CA GLN A 202 -0.81 22.14 12.89
C GLN A 202 -1.81 21.61 13.94
N GLY A 203 -2.15 20.32 13.83
CA GLY A 203 -3.28 19.75 14.57
C GLY A 203 -2.92 18.73 15.66
N LEU A 204 -1.69 18.21 15.71
CA LEU A 204 -1.30 17.16 16.65
C LEU A 204 -0.26 17.66 17.67
N ASP A 205 -0.68 17.77 18.92
CA ASP A 205 0.21 18.17 20.02
C ASP A 205 1.42 17.24 20.14
N GLY A 206 2.61 17.84 20.29
CA GLY A 206 3.87 17.11 20.42
C GLY A 206 4.49 16.64 19.10
N TYR A 207 3.81 16.80 17.94
CA TYR A 207 4.34 16.32 16.66
C TYR A 207 5.61 17.05 16.23
N GLN A 208 5.76 18.35 16.56
CA GLN A 208 6.97 19.11 16.25
C GLN A 208 8.20 18.55 17.00
N ALA A 209 8.08 18.27 18.29
CA ALA A 209 9.15 17.65 19.09
C ALA A 209 9.53 16.26 18.55
N TYR A 210 8.53 15.47 18.13
CA TYR A 210 8.74 14.18 17.48
C TYR A 210 9.54 14.31 16.18
N ARG A 211 9.25 15.30 15.32
CA ARG A 211 10.01 15.57 14.09
C ARG A 211 11.47 15.91 14.35
N GLU A 212 11.76 16.60 15.44
CA GLU A 212 13.13 16.94 15.86
C GLU A 212 13.90 15.70 16.34
N LYS A 213 13.20 14.79 17.02
CA LYS A 213 13.75 13.52 17.52
C LYS A 213 14.00 12.51 16.40
N VAL A 214 13.02 12.32 15.52
CA VAL A 214 13.07 11.34 14.42
C VAL A 214 13.24 12.06 13.10
N LYS A 215 14.48 12.12 12.61
CA LYS A 215 14.86 12.95 11.43
C LYS A 215 14.42 12.36 10.10
N TYR A 216 14.37 11.03 9.97
CA TYR A 216 14.10 10.36 8.70
C TYR A 216 12.59 10.18 8.48
N LYS A 217 12.14 10.39 7.23
CA LYS A 217 10.72 10.26 6.87
C LYS A 217 10.34 8.83 6.57
N VAL A 218 11.07 8.18 5.66
CA VAL A 218 10.70 6.89 5.07
C VAL A 218 11.84 5.89 5.12
N ILE A 219 13.06 6.30 4.72
CA ILE A 219 14.23 5.43 4.65
C ILE A 219 15.33 6.01 5.55
N PRO A 220 15.78 5.26 6.57
CA PRO A 220 16.86 5.71 7.44
C PRO A 220 18.09 6.12 6.64
N PHE A 221 18.73 7.21 7.03
CA PHE A 221 19.94 7.80 6.44
C PHE A 221 19.81 8.32 5.01
N LEU A 222 18.64 8.16 4.34
CA LEU A 222 18.42 8.60 2.97
C LEU A 222 17.36 9.71 2.87
N TRP A 223 16.21 9.51 3.50
CA TRP A 223 15.07 10.44 3.40
C TRP A 223 14.14 10.38 4.60
#